data_9ddf51d8d3aabd76d6815e1542509a09
#
_entry.id   9ddf51d8d3aabd76d6815e1542509a09
#
_cell.length_a   1.000
_cell.length_b   1.000
_cell.length_c   1.000
_cell.angle_alpha   90.00
_cell.angle_beta   90.00
_cell.angle_gamma   90.00
#
_symmetry.space_group_name_H-M   'P 1'
#
loop_
_entity.id
_entity.type
_entity.pdbx_description
1 polymer ?
#
loop_
_entity_poly.entity_id
_entity_poly.type
_entity_poly.pdbx_seq_one_letter_code
_entity_poly.pdbx_strand_id
1 'polypeptide(L)'
;LINCKQIPLPKLGKEDLQKIISFFTMGHHLFDERYGHHAWKSFDIVKEGNTSPMIKHFPSIVRWLITCRKHTAVRDIEHLYLSILMPRNQIPWHVDMQQTDIYANSIITSISTANSFIEFENDKQYHYREGYSYLIKSGVKHRIMNLSDEYRVTLCLTPKENPYADMA
;
A
#
# COMPACT_ATOMS: atom_id res chain seq x y z
N LEU A 1 -7.41 0.79 21.27
CA LEU A 1 -6.91 -0.02 20.16
C LEU A 1 -6.36 0.92 19.09
N ILE A 2 -5.10 0.72 18.67
CA ILE A 2 -4.45 1.54 17.65
C ILE A 2 -4.79 0.95 16.27
N ASN A 3 -5.43 1.75 15.40
CA ASN A 3 -5.85 1.29 14.08
C ASN A 3 -4.75 1.46 13.00
N CYS A 4 -3.75 2.31 13.28
CA CYS A 4 -2.60 2.53 12.39
C CYS A 4 -1.33 2.74 13.21
N LYS A 5 -0.27 1.98 12.92
CA LYS A 5 1.00 2.02 13.65
C LYS A 5 2.18 1.92 12.69
N GLN A 6 3.15 2.81 12.83
CA GLN A 6 4.42 2.67 12.11
C GLN A 6 5.18 1.45 12.61
N ILE A 7 5.72 0.65 11.68
CA ILE A 7 6.48 -0.57 11.95
C ILE A 7 7.92 -0.44 11.46
N PRO A 8 8.86 -1.20 12.06
CA PRO A 8 10.29 -1.04 11.80
C PRO A 8 10.75 -1.79 10.53
N LEU A 9 10.12 -1.52 9.39
CA LEU A 9 10.63 -1.98 8.11
C LEU A 9 11.67 -1.00 7.55
N PRO A 10 12.58 -1.46 6.70
CA PRO A 10 13.50 -0.58 5.98
C PRO A 10 12.77 0.52 5.23
N LYS A 11 13.38 1.70 5.15
CA LYS A 11 12.79 2.80 4.40
C LYS A 11 12.78 2.48 2.91
N LEU A 12 11.63 2.63 2.25
CA LEU A 12 11.51 2.52 0.79
C LEU A 12 11.92 3.85 0.14
N GLY A 13 12.83 3.78 -0.83
CA GLY A 13 13.17 4.92 -1.66
C GLY A 13 12.06 5.28 -2.66
N LYS A 14 12.13 6.48 -3.20
CA LYS A 14 11.15 6.99 -4.18
C LYS A 14 11.69 7.06 -5.62
N GLU A 15 12.80 6.39 -5.89
CA GLU A 15 13.47 6.43 -7.18
C GLU A 15 12.57 5.88 -8.32
N ASP A 16 11.66 4.96 -7.98
CA ASP A 16 10.73 4.39 -8.97
C ASP A 16 9.46 5.24 -9.16
N LEU A 17 9.24 6.31 -8.37
CA LEU A 17 7.98 7.07 -8.37
C LEU A 17 7.60 7.62 -9.75
N GLN A 18 8.54 8.25 -10.44
CA GLN A 18 8.27 8.83 -11.77
C GLN A 18 7.95 7.75 -12.80
N LYS A 19 8.62 6.61 -12.72
CA LYS A 19 8.34 5.47 -13.59
C LYS A 19 6.97 4.87 -13.31
N ILE A 20 6.59 4.73 -12.02
CA ILE A 20 5.25 4.28 -11.62
C ILE A 20 4.18 5.20 -12.19
N ILE A 21 4.34 6.52 -12.04
CA ILE A 21 3.40 7.50 -12.57
C ILE A 21 3.35 7.44 -14.10
N SER A 22 4.48 7.29 -14.77
CA SER A 22 4.53 7.14 -16.23
C SER A 22 3.81 5.88 -16.72
N PHE A 23 4.01 4.75 -16.06
CA PHE A 23 3.26 3.53 -16.36
C PHE A 23 1.76 3.72 -16.14
N PHE A 24 1.38 4.40 -15.07
CA PHE A 24 -0.02 4.69 -14.80
C PHE A 24 -0.63 5.58 -15.87
N THR A 25 0.04 6.66 -16.28
CA THR A 25 -0.50 7.63 -17.23
C THR A 25 -0.52 7.14 -18.68
N MET A 26 0.45 6.31 -19.07
CA MET A 26 0.56 5.76 -20.43
C MET A 26 -0.05 4.36 -20.59
N GLY A 27 -0.09 3.59 -19.53
CA GLY A 27 -0.54 2.20 -19.52
C GLY A 27 -1.78 1.99 -18.64
N HIS A 28 -2.80 2.82 -18.77
CA HIS A 28 -4.03 2.74 -17.97
C HIS A 28 -4.66 1.34 -17.93
N HIS A 29 -4.53 0.57 -18.99
CA HIS A 29 -5.04 -0.80 -19.09
C HIS A 29 -4.31 -1.82 -18.20
N LEU A 30 -3.12 -1.46 -17.68
CA LEU A 30 -2.35 -2.30 -16.75
C LEU A 30 -2.82 -2.16 -15.31
N PHE A 31 -3.64 -1.15 -15.03
CA PHE A 31 -4.13 -0.84 -13.69
C PHE A 31 -5.61 -1.12 -13.57
N ASP A 32 -5.97 -1.93 -12.59
CA ASP A 32 -7.36 -2.25 -12.30
C ASP A 32 -8.00 -1.17 -11.42
N GLU A 33 -9.22 -0.80 -11.77
CA GLU A 33 -10.06 0.04 -10.92
C GLU A 33 -10.47 -0.73 -9.68
N ARG A 34 -10.27 -0.12 -8.51
CA ARG A 34 -10.69 -0.73 -7.25
C ARG A 34 -12.15 -0.41 -6.95
N TYR A 35 -12.97 -1.43 -6.81
CA TYR A 35 -14.40 -1.32 -6.43
C TYR A 35 -15.20 -0.32 -7.28
N GLY A 36 -14.88 -0.18 -8.58
CA GLY A 36 -15.54 0.76 -9.48
C GLY A 36 -15.17 2.24 -9.27
N HIS A 37 -14.14 2.53 -8.48
CA HIS A 37 -13.64 3.90 -8.28
C HIS A 37 -12.59 4.27 -9.32
N HIS A 38 -12.97 5.08 -10.31
CA HIS A 38 -12.07 5.54 -11.38
C HIS A 38 -10.82 6.26 -10.87
N ALA A 39 -10.90 6.91 -9.71
CA ALA A 39 -9.81 7.67 -9.12
C ALA A 39 -8.84 6.82 -8.29
N TRP A 40 -9.20 5.56 -8.01
CA TRP A 40 -8.38 4.62 -7.24
C TRP A 40 -8.09 3.37 -8.08
N LYS A 41 -6.82 3.18 -8.39
CA LYS A 41 -6.36 2.07 -9.22
C LYS A 41 -5.22 1.30 -8.57
N SER A 42 -5.09 0.05 -8.92
CA SER A 42 -4.01 -0.81 -8.43
C SER A 42 -3.37 -1.63 -9.53
N PHE A 43 -2.13 -2.03 -9.27
CA PHE A 43 -1.35 -2.92 -10.11
C PHE A 43 -0.71 -4.00 -9.23
N ASP A 44 -1.06 -5.27 -9.48
CA ASP A 44 -0.54 -6.40 -8.73
C ASP A 44 0.90 -6.73 -9.16
N ILE A 45 1.83 -6.66 -8.19
CA ILE A 45 3.23 -7.06 -8.36
C ILE A 45 3.41 -8.52 -7.97
N VAL A 46 2.81 -8.93 -6.84
CA VAL A 46 2.71 -10.33 -6.40
C VAL A 46 1.25 -10.62 -6.11
N LYS A 47 0.75 -11.70 -6.68
CA LYS A 47 -0.61 -12.18 -6.42
C LYS A 47 -0.59 -13.68 -6.19
N GLU A 48 -1.15 -14.11 -5.04
CA GLU A 48 -1.15 -15.52 -4.63
C GLU A 48 0.26 -16.16 -4.70
N GLY A 49 1.27 -15.38 -4.25
CA GLY A 49 2.66 -15.78 -4.28
C GLY A 49 3.36 -15.73 -5.66
N ASN A 50 2.64 -15.44 -6.74
CA ASN A 50 3.19 -15.32 -8.09
C ASN A 50 3.65 -13.89 -8.39
N THR A 51 4.90 -13.74 -8.83
CA THR A 51 5.49 -12.42 -9.11
C THR A 51 5.27 -12.01 -10.57
N SER A 52 4.74 -10.81 -10.78
CA SER A 52 4.62 -10.21 -12.11
C SER A 52 5.99 -9.93 -12.72
N PRO A 53 6.22 -10.24 -14.01
CA PRO A 53 7.45 -9.86 -14.72
C PRO A 53 7.73 -8.35 -14.71
N MET A 54 6.71 -7.53 -14.49
CA MET A 54 6.81 -6.06 -14.42
C MET A 54 7.64 -5.56 -13.24
N ILE A 55 7.85 -6.39 -12.20
CA ILE A 55 8.66 -5.99 -11.03
C ILE A 55 10.07 -5.54 -11.40
N LYS A 56 10.65 -6.09 -12.49
CA LYS A 56 11.97 -5.71 -13.00
C LYS A 56 12.09 -4.21 -13.34
N HIS A 57 10.96 -3.54 -13.59
CA HIS A 57 10.93 -2.11 -13.90
C HIS A 57 10.97 -1.23 -12.65
N PHE A 58 10.89 -1.82 -11.45
CA PHE A 58 10.85 -1.13 -10.17
C PHE A 58 12.02 -1.56 -9.27
N PRO A 59 13.28 -1.19 -9.62
CA PRO A 59 14.47 -1.67 -8.92
C PRO A 59 14.54 -1.23 -7.45
N SER A 60 13.99 -0.09 -7.07
CA SER A 60 13.96 0.33 -5.65
C SER A 60 13.03 -0.56 -4.84
N ILE A 61 11.88 -0.95 -5.38
CA ILE A 61 10.96 -1.90 -4.75
C ILE A 61 11.64 -3.26 -4.60
N VAL A 62 12.34 -3.73 -5.63
CA VAL A 62 13.08 -5.02 -5.56
C VAL A 62 14.13 -4.99 -4.45
N ARG A 63 14.96 -3.94 -4.38
CA ARG A 63 15.96 -3.79 -3.32
C ARG A 63 15.32 -3.75 -1.94
N TRP A 64 14.23 -3.01 -1.80
CA TRP A 64 13.49 -2.92 -0.55
C TRP A 64 12.96 -4.28 -0.08
N LEU A 65 12.36 -5.07 -0.99
CA LEU A 65 11.86 -6.42 -0.69
C LEU A 65 13.00 -7.36 -0.25
N ILE A 66 14.15 -7.32 -0.92
CA ILE A 66 15.33 -8.10 -0.55
C ILE A 66 15.79 -7.73 0.86
N THR A 67 15.80 -6.43 1.18
CA THR A 67 16.19 -5.95 2.50
C THR A 67 15.19 -6.35 3.58
N CYS A 68 13.89 -6.26 3.30
CA CYS A 68 12.85 -6.74 4.21
C CYS A 68 13.02 -8.22 4.54
N ARG A 69 13.25 -9.06 3.54
CA ARG A 69 13.46 -10.51 3.74
C ARG A 69 14.68 -10.83 4.58
N LYS A 70 15.76 -10.03 4.49
CA LYS A 70 16.99 -10.24 5.26
C LYS A 70 16.88 -9.81 6.72
N HIS A 71 16.16 -8.73 6.99
CA HIS A 71 16.22 -8.03 8.27
C HIS A 71 14.93 -8.06 9.07
N THR A 72 13.87 -8.66 8.53
CA THR A 72 12.55 -8.67 9.17
C THR A 72 11.92 -10.06 9.10
N ALA A 73 10.82 -10.23 9.85
CA ALA A 73 10.03 -11.45 9.79
C ALA A 73 9.14 -11.56 8.52
N VAL A 74 9.11 -10.53 7.66
CA VAL A 74 8.35 -10.56 6.39
C VAL A 74 9.12 -11.37 5.36
N ARG A 75 8.96 -12.68 5.37
CA ARG A 75 9.68 -13.60 4.48
C ARG A 75 8.89 -13.94 3.23
N ASP A 76 7.63 -14.30 3.41
CA ASP A 76 6.76 -14.75 2.34
C ASP A 76 5.62 -13.76 2.12
N ILE A 77 5.43 -13.35 0.88
CA ILE A 77 4.45 -12.36 0.48
C ILE A 77 3.33 -13.08 -0.28
N GLU A 78 2.11 -12.96 0.22
CA GLU A 78 0.92 -13.45 -0.45
C GLU A 78 0.45 -12.48 -1.53
N HIS A 79 0.39 -11.19 -1.16
CA HIS A 79 -0.06 -10.14 -2.05
C HIS A 79 0.80 -8.89 -1.91
N LEU A 80 1.21 -8.32 -3.02
CA LEU A 80 1.92 -7.05 -3.11
C LEU A 80 1.38 -6.28 -4.31
N TYR A 81 0.88 -5.08 -4.07
CA TYR A 81 0.37 -4.25 -5.15
C TYR A 81 0.69 -2.76 -4.95
N LEU A 82 0.84 -2.07 -6.05
CA LEU A 82 0.85 -0.61 -6.08
C LEU A 82 -0.59 -0.11 -6.01
N SER A 83 -0.83 0.87 -5.15
CA SER A 83 -2.11 1.57 -5.04
C SER A 83 -1.89 3.04 -5.36
N ILE A 84 -2.64 3.54 -6.34
CA ILE A 84 -2.55 4.92 -6.82
C ILE A 84 -3.89 5.60 -6.63
N LEU A 85 -3.88 6.70 -5.88
CA LEU A 85 -5.04 7.58 -5.72
C LEU A 85 -4.75 8.91 -6.41
N MET A 86 -5.63 9.28 -7.34
CA MET A 86 -5.50 10.50 -8.12
C MET A 86 -5.54 11.77 -7.25
N PRO A 87 -4.99 12.89 -7.77
CA PRO A 87 -5.08 14.20 -7.12
C PRO A 87 -6.52 14.58 -6.75
N ARG A 88 -6.70 15.24 -5.61
CA ARG A 88 -7.99 15.77 -5.13
C ARG A 88 -9.12 14.74 -5.05
N ASN A 89 -8.78 13.46 -4.83
CA ASN A 89 -9.73 12.37 -4.77
C ASN A 89 -9.67 11.63 -3.42
N GLN A 90 -10.65 10.76 -3.21
CA GLN A 90 -10.75 9.95 -2.02
C GLN A 90 -11.09 8.50 -2.36
N ILE A 91 -10.70 7.60 -1.47
CA ILE A 91 -11.29 6.28 -1.34
C ILE A 91 -12.35 6.42 -0.26
N PRO A 92 -13.64 6.24 -0.59
CA PRO A 92 -14.73 6.47 0.36
C PRO A 92 -14.67 5.50 1.54
N TRP A 93 -15.53 5.70 2.52
CA TRP A 93 -15.67 4.81 3.67
C TRP A 93 -15.93 3.37 3.24
N HIS A 94 -15.03 2.47 3.62
CA HIS A 94 -15.12 1.05 3.33
C HIS A 94 -14.46 0.22 4.43
N VAL A 95 -14.71 -1.06 4.38
CA VAL A 95 -13.96 -2.10 5.10
C VAL A 95 -13.35 -2.98 4.04
N ASP A 96 -12.07 -3.28 4.14
CA ASP A 96 -11.48 -4.25 3.23
C ASP A 96 -12.15 -5.59 3.45
N MET A 97 -12.85 -6.07 2.42
CA MET A 97 -13.55 -7.34 2.48
C MET A 97 -12.56 -8.47 2.65
N GLN A 98 -12.71 -9.20 3.72
CA GLN A 98 -11.74 -10.20 4.10
C GLN A 98 -12.41 -11.56 4.21
N GLN A 99 -12.00 -12.44 3.35
CA GLN A 99 -12.44 -13.81 3.42
C GLN A 99 -11.62 -14.64 4.43
N THR A 100 -10.53 -14.10 4.95
CA THR A 100 -9.66 -14.78 5.93
C THR A 100 -9.01 -13.77 6.87
N ASP A 101 -8.73 -14.17 8.11
CA ASP A 101 -8.05 -13.34 9.14
C ASP A 101 -6.66 -12.83 8.72
N ILE A 102 -6.05 -13.45 7.71
CA ILE A 102 -4.73 -13.07 7.17
C ILE A 102 -4.73 -11.63 6.66
N TYR A 103 -5.85 -11.17 6.09
CA TYR A 103 -5.96 -9.83 5.52
C TYR A 103 -6.44 -8.77 6.52
N ALA A 104 -6.75 -9.15 7.76
CA ALA A 104 -7.24 -8.21 8.78
C ALA A 104 -6.24 -7.08 9.10
N ASN A 105 -4.97 -7.26 8.75
CA ASN A 105 -3.93 -6.27 8.92
C ASN A 105 -3.09 -6.17 7.63
N SER A 106 -3.10 -5.01 7.00
CA SER A 106 -2.30 -4.72 5.80
C SER A 106 -1.10 -3.87 6.17
N ILE A 107 0.03 -4.12 5.52
CA ILE A 107 1.21 -3.27 5.62
C ILE A 107 1.20 -2.30 4.44
N ILE A 108 1.14 -1.01 4.72
CA ILE A 108 1.21 0.04 3.73
C ILE A 108 2.53 0.78 3.85
N THR A 109 3.28 0.84 2.76
CA THR A 109 4.51 1.62 2.65
C THR A 109 4.29 2.77 1.69
N SER A 110 4.46 4.00 2.15
CA SER A 110 4.23 5.18 1.33
C SER A 110 5.42 5.44 0.41
N ILE A 111 5.17 5.57 -0.89
CA ILE A 111 6.16 6.04 -1.87
C ILE A 111 6.01 7.55 -2.06
N SER A 112 4.77 8.03 -2.18
CA SER A 112 4.42 9.45 -2.16
C SER A 112 3.23 9.67 -1.26
N THR A 113 3.34 10.55 -0.29
CA THR A 113 2.26 10.89 0.65
C THR A 113 1.27 11.88 0.06
N ALA A 114 1.77 12.82 -0.77
CA ALA A 114 0.97 13.81 -1.46
C ALA A 114 -0.09 14.48 -0.55
N ASN A 115 0.25 14.94 0.66
CA ASN A 115 -0.70 15.46 1.64
C ASN A 115 -1.97 14.59 1.75
N SER A 116 -1.78 13.32 2.03
CA SER A 116 -2.85 12.34 2.19
C SER A 116 -2.90 11.78 3.60
N PHE A 117 -4.06 11.28 3.98
CA PHE A 117 -4.25 10.61 5.25
C PHE A 117 -5.24 9.44 5.14
N ILE A 118 -5.14 8.52 6.08
CA ILE A 118 -6.18 7.54 6.37
C ILE A 118 -6.93 7.96 7.63
N GLU A 119 -8.23 7.82 7.62
CA GLU A 119 -9.12 8.10 8.74
C GLU A 119 -9.97 6.87 9.04
N PHE A 120 -10.02 6.48 10.29
CA PHE A 120 -10.85 5.38 10.76
C PHE A 120 -12.10 5.89 11.43
N GLU A 121 -13.20 5.13 11.33
CA GLU A 121 -14.45 5.47 11.99
C GLU A 121 -14.23 5.56 13.51
N ASN A 122 -14.64 6.70 14.10
CA ASN A 122 -14.47 7.02 15.53
C ASN A 122 -13.01 7.14 16.01
N ASP A 123 -12.06 7.39 15.12
CA ASP A 123 -10.66 7.58 15.46
C ASP A 123 -10.10 8.81 14.73
N LYS A 124 -8.82 9.07 14.95
CA LYS A 124 -8.11 10.20 14.35
C LYS A 124 -7.63 9.91 12.93
N GLN A 125 -7.19 10.98 12.26
CA GLN A 125 -6.49 10.91 10.99
C GLN A 125 -5.02 10.55 11.21
N TYR A 126 -4.50 9.68 10.34
CA TYR A 126 -3.10 9.27 10.33
C TYR A 126 -2.46 9.68 9.01
N HIS A 127 -1.39 10.48 9.11
CA HIS A 127 -0.57 10.89 7.97
C HIS A 127 0.64 9.97 7.82
N TYR A 128 0.83 9.45 6.63
CA TYR A 128 2.00 8.63 6.34
C TYR A 128 3.22 9.50 6.04
N ARG A 129 4.39 9.04 6.45
CA ARG A 129 5.67 9.62 6.06
C ARG A 129 6.23 8.85 4.87
N GLU A 130 6.78 9.55 3.88
CA GLU A 130 7.38 8.93 2.70
C GLU A 130 8.47 7.93 3.08
N GLY A 131 8.40 6.76 2.46
CA GLY A 131 9.32 5.65 2.65
C GLY A 131 9.05 4.79 3.88
N TYR A 132 8.18 5.20 4.79
CA TYR A 132 7.90 4.45 6.01
C TYR A 132 6.70 3.52 5.85
N SER A 133 6.73 2.43 6.62
CA SER A 133 5.72 1.39 6.59
C SER A 133 4.82 1.45 7.83
N TYR A 134 3.56 1.16 7.59
CA TYR A 134 2.53 1.21 8.63
C TYR A 134 1.70 -0.07 8.57
N LEU A 135 1.46 -0.66 9.75
CA LEU A 135 0.45 -1.67 9.93
C LEU A 135 -0.90 -0.97 10.09
N ILE A 136 -1.89 -1.36 9.31
CA ILE A 136 -3.25 -0.85 9.42
C ILE A 136 -4.24 -1.97 9.67
N LYS A 137 -5.27 -1.70 10.46
CA LYS A 137 -6.43 -2.60 10.65
C LYS A 137 -7.42 -2.38 9.53
N SER A 138 -7.24 -3.08 8.43
CA SER A 138 -8.08 -2.95 7.25
C SER A 138 -9.51 -3.49 7.45
N GLY A 139 -9.73 -4.34 8.46
CA GLY A 139 -11.05 -4.78 8.90
C GLY A 139 -11.86 -3.74 9.68
N VAL A 140 -11.26 -2.59 10.04
CA VAL A 140 -11.97 -1.45 10.63
C VAL A 140 -12.37 -0.49 9.52
N LYS A 141 -13.60 0.01 9.57
CA LYS A 141 -14.12 0.96 8.57
C LYS A 141 -13.24 2.21 8.50
N HIS A 142 -12.76 2.52 7.31
CA HIS A 142 -11.82 3.62 7.07
C HIS A 142 -12.03 4.26 5.70
N ARG A 143 -11.46 5.44 5.53
CA ARG A 143 -11.37 6.15 4.25
C ARG A 143 -9.97 6.72 4.04
N ILE A 144 -9.65 7.02 2.79
CA ILE A 144 -8.37 7.65 2.44
C ILE A 144 -8.66 8.92 1.64
N MET A 145 -7.99 10.01 2.00
CA MET A 145 -8.12 11.31 1.35
C MET A 145 -6.79 11.73 0.76
N ASN A 146 -6.80 12.20 -0.49
CA ASN A 146 -5.68 12.88 -1.12
C ASN A 146 -6.08 14.34 -1.39
N LEU A 147 -5.57 15.27 -0.57
CA LEU A 147 -5.91 16.69 -0.64
C LEU A 147 -4.95 17.50 -1.51
N SER A 148 -3.99 16.85 -2.17
CA SER A 148 -2.97 17.50 -2.98
C SER A 148 -3.28 17.45 -4.48
N ASP A 149 -2.48 18.17 -5.26
CA ASP A 149 -2.49 18.11 -6.73
C ASP A 149 -1.56 17.02 -7.28
N GLU A 150 -1.00 16.18 -6.41
CA GLU A 150 -0.09 15.10 -6.76
C GLU A 150 -0.74 13.72 -6.56
N TYR A 151 -0.25 12.70 -7.26
CA TYR A 151 -0.66 11.32 -7.04
C TYR A 151 -0.19 10.81 -5.67
N ARG A 152 -1.10 10.20 -4.91
CA ARG A 152 -0.71 9.39 -3.76
C ARG A 152 -0.37 7.98 -4.26
N VAL A 153 0.85 7.54 -3.99
CA VAL A 153 1.34 6.22 -4.39
C VAL A 153 1.80 5.45 -3.16
N THR A 154 1.23 4.28 -2.96
CA THR A 154 1.60 3.38 -1.87
C THR A 154 1.84 1.97 -2.38
N LEU A 155 2.72 1.26 -1.69
CA LEU A 155 2.94 -0.15 -1.85
C LEU A 155 2.20 -0.87 -0.71
N CYS A 156 1.23 -1.71 -1.07
CA CYS A 156 0.42 -2.47 -0.13
C CYS A 156 0.89 -3.92 -0.12
N LEU A 157 1.20 -4.43 1.05
CA LEU A 157 1.77 -5.75 1.25
C LEU A 157 0.93 -6.55 2.23
N THR A 158 0.60 -7.78 1.86
CA THR A 158 0.02 -8.79 2.74
C THR A 158 1.00 -9.95 2.82
N PRO A 159 1.65 -10.18 3.96
CA PRO A 159 2.49 -11.35 4.17
C PRO A 159 1.64 -12.59 4.34
N LYS A 160 2.17 -13.78 4.01
CA LYS A 160 1.49 -15.07 4.29
C LYS A 160 1.26 -15.26 5.78
N GLU A 161 2.26 -14.91 6.56
CA GLU A 161 2.16 -14.86 8.03
C GLU A 161 2.44 -13.44 8.45
N ASN A 162 1.49 -12.79 9.11
CA ASN A 162 1.68 -11.41 9.57
C ASN A 162 2.48 -11.41 10.88
N PRO A 163 3.78 -11.09 10.85
CA PRO A 163 4.64 -11.11 12.04
C PRO A 163 4.31 -9.98 13.02
N TYR A 164 3.42 -9.07 12.63
CA TYR A 164 2.99 -7.92 13.43
C TYR A 164 1.52 -8.04 13.89
N ALA A 165 0.88 -9.19 13.70
CA ALA A 165 -0.53 -9.38 14.07
C ALA A 165 -0.77 -9.06 15.55
N ASP A 166 0.14 -9.46 16.44
CA ASP A 166 0.04 -9.24 17.89
C ASP A 166 0.36 -7.79 18.31
N MET A 167 0.85 -6.96 17.38
CA MET A 167 1.19 -5.56 17.66
C MET A 167 0.01 -4.60 17.39
N ALA A 168 -1.07 -5.10 16.89
CA ALA A 168 -2.22 -4.32 16.45
C ALA A 168 -3.27 -4.08 17.55
#